data_d42334cbaa4645e5af655a21ea23c7eb
#
_entry.id   d42334cbaa4645e5af655a21ea23c7eb
#
_cell.length_a   1.000
_cell.length_b   1.000
_cell.length_c   1.000
_cell.angle_alpha   90.00
_cell.angle_beta   90.00
_cell.angle_gamma   90.00
#
_symmetry.space_group_name_H-M   'P 1'
#
loop_
_entity.id
_entity.type
_entity.pdbx_description
1 polymer ?
#
loop_
_entity_poly.entity_id
_entity_poly.type
_entity_poly.pdbx_seq_one_letter_code
_entity_poly.pdbx_strand_id
1 'polypeptide(L)'
;MSKHYALVIDDERDIRELLTLTLGRMDLIVETAATVAEARQRLTERRYALCFTDMRLPDGSGQDIIALIAAQYAETPVAMITAYGNVDAAVDALKAGAFDFVSKPVDISVLRRLVQTALKLSEEKRSEQTASSSKLIGDSAPMNELRATIAKVARSQAPVYVAGESGVGKELVARLIHELGPRAAAPFVPVNCGAIPSELMESEFFGHKKGSFTGAHADKDGLFHAAQGGTLFLDEVAELPMHMQVKLLRVIQEKAVRPIGARAEIGVDVRILSATHKNLARLVELGSFRQDLFYRINVIELRVPPLRERREDIPKLAGRVLERLGKDSGGPTARLSPEALKALLSYDFPGNVRELENVLERAVALCENNSISVEDLRLLPRERSAAHSAETWANTPTGATPDYGPARTSPPAAVAEPDEDDELPGDLAAAVAETERAAIMKALEATRWNRTAAAKQLGLTLRQLRYRLEKLGIE
;
A
#
# COMPACT_ATOMS: atom_id res chain seq x y z
N MET A 1 23.12 15.01 -20.47
CA MET A 1 23.26 14.45 -19.11
C MET A 1 22.95 15.56 -18.12
N SER A 2 21.91 15.41 -17.31
CA SER A 2 21.56 16.40 -16.27
C SER A 2 22.63 16.36 -15.17
N LYS A 3 23.23 17.51 -14.86
CA LYS A 3 24.22 17.62 -13.78
C LYS A 3 23.50 17.55 -12.45
N HIS A 4 23.79 16.54 -11.63
CA HIS A 4 23.23 16.39 -10.28
C HIS A 4 24.11 17.15 -9.27
N TYR A 5 23.47 17.95 -8.40
CA TYR A 5 24.14 18.68 -7.35
C TYR A 5 24.01 17.96 -6.02
N ALA A 6 25.08 17.90 -5.24
CA ALA A 6 25.08 17.41 -3.86
C ALA A 6 25.52 18.53 -2.90
N LEU A 7 24.89 18.60 -1.72
CA LEU A 7 25.26 19.52 -0.66
C LEU A 7 25.95 18.75 0.48
N VAL A 8 27.13 19.20 0.89
CA VAL A 8 27.91 18.63 2.00
C VAL A 8 28.01 19.66 3.10
N ILE A 9 27.52 19.36 4.28
CA ILE A 9 27.45 20.25 5.44
C ILE A 9 28.26 19.62 6.57
N ASP A 10 29.42 20.15 6.86
CA ASP A 10 30.33 19.68 7.90
C ASP A 10 31.28 20.84 8.29
N ASP A 11 31.59 21.03 9.54
CA ASP A 11 32.52 22.10 9.99
C ASP A 11 34.01 21.73 9.73
N GLU A 12 34.29 20.40 9.66
CA GLU A 12 35.63 19.90 9.37
C GLU A 12 35.98 20.04 7.88
N ARG A 13 36.98 20.85 7.57
CA ARG A 13 37.41 21.10 6.19
C ARG A 13 37.87 19.83 5.48
N ASP A 14 38.61 18.97 6.16
CA ASP A 14 39.16 17.74 5.58
C ASP A 14 38.06 16.77 5.15
N ILE A 15 36.97 16.69 5.92
CA ILE A 15 35.79 15.87 5.57
C ILE A 15 35.08 16.45 4.37
N ARG A 16 34.87 17.77 4.32
CA ARG A 16 34.27 18.41 3.14
C ARG A 16 35.10 18.16 1.87
N GLU A 17 36.43 18.25 1.95
CA GLU A 17 37.34 17.98 0.82
C GLU A 17 37.27 16.50 0.39
N LEU A 18 37.29 15.54 1.34
CA LEU A 18 37.18 14.11 1.07
C LEU A 18 35.88 13.78 0.36
N LEU A 19 34.73 14.29 0.87
CA LEU A 19 33.43 14.06 0.29
C LEU A 19 33.31 14.73 -1.09
N THR A 20 33.84 15.94 -1.26
CA THR A 20 33.85 16.63 -2.55
C THR A 20 34.62 15.84 -3.61
N LEU A 21 35.78 15.30 -3.30
CA LEU A 21 36.57 14.48 -4.20
C LEU A 21 35.85 13.14 -4.52
N THR A 22 35.24 12.52 -3.51
CA THR A 22 34.59 11.23 -3.68
C THR A 22 33.32 11.35 -4.50
N LEU A 23 32.47 12.32 -4.20
CA LEU A 23 31.20 12.57 -4.92
C LEU A 23 31.47 13.13 -6.33
N GLY A 24 32.53 13.95 -6.50
CA GLY A 24 32.94 14.42 -7.81
C GLY A 24 33.38 13.30 -8.77
N ARG A 25 33.97 12.21 -8.25
CA ARG A 25 34.26 10.98 -9.04
C ARG A 25 33.01 10.17 -9.42
N MET A 26 31.86 10.52 -8.87
CA MET A 26 30.54 9.93 -9.17
C MET A 26 29.67 10.88 -10.02
N ASP A 27 30.31 11.81 -10.75
CA ASP A 27 29.67 12.80 -11.62
C ASP A 27 28.70 13.77 -10.93
N LEU A 28 28.87 13.99 -9.61
CA LEU A 28 28.13 14.98 -8.84
C LEU A 28 28.89 16.31 -8.75
N ILE A 29 28.16 17.42 -8.89
CA ILE A 29 28.70 18.75 -8.58
C ILE A 29 28.43 18.99 -7.09
N VAL A 30 29.51 19.15 -6.32
CA VAL A 30 29.41 19.28 -4.87
C VAL A 30 29.54 20.75 -4.45
N GLU A 31 28.55 21.20 -3.70
CA GLU A 31 28.60 22.45 -2.94
C GLU A 31 28.76 22.15 -1.45
N THR A 32 29.47 23.00 -0.74
CA THR A 32 29.77 22.78 0.69
C THR A 32 29.23 23.90 1.54
N ALA A 33 28.91 23.60 2.80
CA ALA A 33 28.60 24.57 3.85
C ALA A 33 29.29 24.16 5.15
N ALA A 34 29.76 25.13 5.93
CA ALA A 34 30.39 24.88 7.22
C ALA A 34 29.47 25.12 8.41
N THR A 35 28.32 25.71 8.18
CA THR A 35 27.34 26.12 9.20
C THR A 35 25.91 25.86 8.78
N VAL A 36 24.98 25.84 9.75
CA VAL A 36 23.52 25.75 9.49
C VAL A 36 23.04 26.94 8.66
N ALA A 37 23.59 28.15 8.95
CA ALA A 37 23.19 29.35 8.22
C ALA A 37 23.59 29.28 6.74
N GLU A 38 24.81 28.86 6.42
CA GLU A 38 25.27 28.66 5.05
C GLU A 38 24.44 27.56 4.35
N ALA A 39 24.18 26.45 5.05
CA ALA A 39 23.37 25.36 4.51
C ALA A 39 21.95 25.82 4.12
N ARG A 40 21.31 26.59 4.97
CA ARG A 40 19.97 27.19 4.68
C ARG A 40 20.01 28.10 3.45
N GLN A 41 21.05 28.93 3.34
CA GLN A 41 21.21 29.79 2.17
C GLN A 41 21.35 28.95 0.89
N ARG A 42 22.23 27.94 0.87
CA ARG A 42 22.42 27.04 -0.27
C ARG A 42 21.14 26.33 -0.67
N LEU A 43 20.36 25.82 0.29
CA LEU A 43 19.08 25.17 0.04
C LEU A 43 18.03 26.10 -0.60
N THR A 44 18.08 27.41 -0.35
CA THR A 44 17.19 28.37 -1.01
C THR A 44 17.65 28.70 -2.43
N GLU A 45 18.94 28.71 -2.70
CA GLU A 45 19.51 29.06 -4.00
C GLU A 45 19.35 27.96 -5.04
N ARG A 46 19.33 26.68 -4.60
CA ARG A 46 19.36 25.54 -5.52
C ARG A 46 18.70 24.28 -4.96
N ARG A 47 18.24 23.41 -5.86
CA ARG A 47 17.79 22.05 -5.53
C ARG A 47 18.94 21.06 -5.61
N TYR A 48 19.06 20.18 -4.63
CA TYR A 48 20.10 19.16 -4.55
C TYR A 48 19.51 17.78 -4.74
N ALA A 49 20.24 16.89 -5.44
CA ALA A 49 19.88 15.48 -5.59
C ALA A 49 20.21 14.67 -4.33
N LEU A 50 21.06 15.19 -3.45
CA LEU A 50 21.52 14.54 -2.22
C LEU A 50 22.10 15.58 -1.28
N CYS A 51 21.88 15.41 0.03
CA CYS A 51 22.50 16.21 1.08
C CYS A 51 23.18 15.29 2.12
N PHE A 52 24.38 15.68 2.56
CA PHE A 52 25.05 15.13 3.73
C PHE A 52 25.16 16.21 4.79
N THR A 53 24.86 15.90 6.05
CA THR A 53 25.03 16.84 7.15
C THR A 53 25.75 16.20 8.34
N ASP A 54 26.71 16.89 8.92
CA ASP A 54 27.23 16.49 10.22
C ASP A 54 26.14 16.69 11.29
N MET A 55 26.22 15.91 12.33
CA MET A 55 25.33 15.99 13.48
C MET A 55 25.55 17.28 14.27
N ARG A 56 26.78 17.74 14.41
CA ARG A 56 27.16 18.93 15.18
C ARG A 56 27.74 19.97 14.27
N LEU A 57 27.15 21.15 14.28
CA LEU A 57 27.64 22.31 13.54
C LEU A 57 27.88 23.49 14.51
N PRO A 58 28.75 24.43 14.19
CA PRO A 58 29.11 25.52 15.10
C PRO A 58 27.95 26.41 15.56
N ASP A 59 26.90 26.51 14.73
CA ASP A 59 25.77 27.37 14.90
C ASP A 59 24.44 26.60 15.09
N GLY A 60 24.47 25.24 15.27
CA GLY A 60 23.29 24.46 15.48
C GLY A 60 23.47 22.95 15.31
N SER A 61 22.40 22.25 15.05
CA SER A 61 22.37 20.79 14.88
C SER A 61 22.09 20.38 13.44
N GLY A 62 22.75 19.32 12.97
CA GLY A 62 22.38 18.69 11.70
C GLY A 62 20.96 18.15 11.69
N GLN A 63 20.37 17.85 12.84
CA GLN A 63 18.96 17.47 12.95
C GLN A 63 18.02 18.59 12.51
N ASP A 64 18.38 19.86 12.78
CA ASP A 64 17.59 21.02 12.33
C ASP A 64 17.59 21.14 10.80
N ILE A 65 18.71 20.76 10.15
CA ILE A 65 18.82 20.70 8.69
C ILE A 65 17.99 19.55 8.13
N ILE A 66 18.03 18.36 8.77
CA ILE A 66 17.22 17.20 8.37
C ILE A 66 15.74 17.54 8.45
N ALA A 67 15.28 18.13 9.56
CA ALA A 67 13.89 18.55 9.75
C ALA A 67 13.47 19.61 8.71
N LEU A 68 14.33 20.58 8.41
CA LEU A 68 14.09 21.59 7.38
C LEU A 68 13.95 20.95 5.99
N ILE A 69 14.86 20.04 5.64
CA ILE A 69 14.84 19.36 4.35
C ILE A 69 13.58 18.48 4.25
N ALA A 70 13.23 17.74 5.28
CA ALA A 70 12.01 16.91 5.31
C ALA A 70 10.73 17.75 5.13
N ALA A 71 10.68 18.96 5.72
CA ALA A 71 9.50 19.84 5.66
C ALA A 71 9.39 20.62 4.35
N GLN A 72 10.50 21.13 3.79
CA GLN A 72 10.48 22.09 2.67
C GLN A 72 11.12 21.59 1.38
N TYR A 73 11.95 20.56 1.45
CA TYR A 73 12.73 20.02 0.33
C TYR A 73 12.64 18.49 0.28
N ALA A 74 11.43 17.92 0.44
CA ALA A 74 11.16 16.49 0.55
C ALA A 74 11.69 15.62 -0.62
N GLU A 75 12.06 16.26 -1.73
CA GLU A 75 12.70 15.60 -2.89
C GLU A 75 14.20 15.35 -2.68
N THR A 76 14.82 16.05 -1.72
CA THR A 76 16.27 15.95 -1.46
C THR A 76 16.51 14.93 -0.36
N PRO A 77 16.98 13.71 -0.67
CA PRO A 77 17.37 12.75 0.36
C PRO A 77 18.53 13.31 1.17
N VAL A 78 18.45 13.22 2.50
CA VAL A 78 19.48 13.69 3.41
C VAL A 78 20.01 12.55 4.27
N ALA A 79 21.34 12.39 4.33
CA ALA A 79 22.02 11.45 5.22
C ALA A 79 22.81 12.20 6.29
N MET A 80 22.83 11.66 7.51
CA MET A 80 23.62 12.20 8.60
C MET A 80 25.03 11.59 8.63
N ILE A 81 26.04 12.43 8.90
CA ILE A 81 27.39 11.98 9.25
C ILE A 81 27.52 12.06 10.76
N THR A 82 27.96 10.99 11.41
CA THR A 82 28.02 10.91 12.89
C THR A 82 29.33 10.32 13.36
N ALA A 83 29.82 10.75 14.54
CA ALA A 83 30.99 10.15 15.16
C ALA A 83 30.73 8.71 15.58
N TYR A 84 31.78 7.88 15.56
CA TYR A 84 31.75 6.46 15.91
C TYR A 84 31.11 6.23 17.30
N GLY A 85 30.09 5.33 17.38
CA GLY A 85 29.49 4.91 18.64
C GLY A 85 28.19 5.60 19.06
N ASN A 86 27.66 6.56 18.30
CA ASN A 86 26.43 7.28 18.67
C ASN A 86 25.19 6.72 17.93
N VAL A 87 24.81 5.50 18.30
CA VAL A 87 23.65 4.79 17.68
C VAL A 87 22.34 5.52 17.96
N ASP A 88 22.18 6.12 19.14
CA ASP A 88 20.96 6.85 19.51
C ASP A 88 20.76 8.07 18.62
N ALA A 89 21.83 8.82 18.32
CA ALA A 89 21.76 9.96 17.42
C ALA A 89 21.45 9.56 15.95
N ALA A 90 21.93 8.40 15.52
CA ALA A 90 21.59 7.85 14.19
C ALA A 90 20.11 7.50 14.11
N VAL A 91 19.56 6.87 15.14
CA VAL A 91 18.13 6.56 15.25
C VAL A 91 17.27 7.83 15.27
N ASP A 92 17.70 8.86 15.99
CA ASP A 92 16.98 10.14 16.04
C ASP A 92 17.05 10.90 14.71
N ALA A 93 18.15 10.79 13.96
CA ALA A 93 18.25 11.33 12.60
C ALA A 93 17.27 10.66 11.63
N LEU A 94 17.15 9.32 11.68
CA LEU A 94 16.18 8.58 10.87
C LEU A 94 14.73 8.97 11.22
N LYS A 95 14.42 9.17 12.52
CA LYS A 95 13.11 9.67 12.96
C LYS A 95 12.83 11.10 12.49
N ALA A 96 13.87 11.95 12.40
CA ALA A 96 13.76 13.31 11.90
C ALA A 96 13.59 13.41 10.37
N GLY A 97 13.75 12.30 9.65
CA GLY A 97 13.54 12.24 8.20
C GLY A 97 14.81 12.03 7.37
N ALA A 98 15.95 11.73 8.00
CA ALA A 98 17.11 11.24 7.28
C ALA A 98 16.81 9.87 6.65
N PHE A 99 17.28 9.65 5.41
CA PHE A 99 17.11 8.36 4.76
C PHE A 99 18.14 7.32 5.22
N ASP A 100 19.30 7.78 5.69
CA ASP A 100 20.39 6.93 6.21
C ASP A 100 21.43 7.74 7.01
N PHE A 101 22.46 7.06 7.53
CA PHE A 101 23.57 7.69 8.22
C PHE A 101 24.92 7.06 7.84
N VAL A 102 26.01 7.83 8.03
CA VAL A 102 27.39 7.40 7.81
C VAL A 102 28.22 7.68 9.06
N SER A 103 28.95 6.69 9.55
CA SER A 103 29.87 6.88 10.69
C SER A 103 31.22 7.45 10.25
N LYS A 104 31.80 8.36 11.05
CA LYS A 104 33.21 8.78 10.93
C LYS A 104 34.11 7.70 11.59
N PRO A 105 35.20 7.24 10.97
CA PRO A 105 35.74 7.64 9.68
C PRO A 105 34.89 7.15 8.50
N VAL A 106 34.70 8.01 7.49
CA VAL A 106 33.80 7.73 6.36
C VAL A 106 34.39 6.64 5.47
N ASP A 107 33.72 5.48 5.42
CA ASP A 107 34.05 4.41 4.50
C ASP A 107 33.52 4.73 3.09
N ILE A 108 34.45 4.82 2.13
CA ILE A 108 34.15 5.19 0.75
C ILE A 108 33.21 4.18 0.08
N SER A 109 33.29 2.89 0.45
CA SER A 109 32.45 1.84 -0.12
C SER A 109 30.99 1.97 0.36
N VAL A 110 30.80 2.29 1.64
CA VAL A 110 29.49 2.59 2.24
C VAL A 110 28.91 3.85 1.63
N LEU A 111 29.72 4.93 1.53
CA LEU A 111 29.31 6.18 0.93
C LEU A 111 28.84 6.01 -0.51
N ARG A 112 29.54 5.23 -1.34
CA ARG A 112 29.13 4.97 -2.73
C ARG A 112 27.79 4.29 -2.85
N ARG A 113 27.54 3.24 -2.07
CA ARG A 113 26.25 2.54 -2.06
C ARG A 113 25.13 3.48 -1.65
N LEU A 114 25.36 4.28 -0.64
CA LEU A 114 24.42 5.25 -0.10
C LEU A 114 24.05 6.32 -1.14
N VAL A 115 25.06 6.86 -1.85
CA VAL A 115 24.85 7.81 -2.95
C VAL A 115 24.03 7.20 -4.08
N GLN A 116 24.33 5.97 -4.50
CA GLN A 116 23.56 5.28 -5.54
C GLN A 116 22.09 5.10 -5.12
N THR A 117 21.86 4.71 -3.88
CA THR A 117 20.49 4.56 -3.33
C THR A 117 19.77 5.91 -3.29
N ALA A 118 20.46 6.98 -2.84
CA ALA A 118 19.88 8.32 -2.76
C ALA A 118 19.53 8.89 -4.14
N LEU A 119 20.41 8.71 -5.14
CA LEU A 119 20.13 9.15 -6.50
C LEU A 119 18.94 8.42 -7.11
N LYS A 120 18.84 7.10 -6.89
CA LYS A 120 17.66 6.32 -7.28
C LYS A 120 16.37 6.85 -6.65
N LEU A 121 16.36 7.07 -5.33
CA LEU A 121 15.22 7.64 -4.61
C LEU A 121 14.85 9.05 -5.10
N SER A 122 15.85 9.88 -5.40
CA SER A 122 15.66 11.23 -5.94
C SER A 122 15.07 11.21 -7.37
N GLU A 123 15.54 10.29 -8.21
CA GLU A 123 15.01 10.11 -9.57
C GLU A 123 13.60 9.51 -9.56
N GLU A 124 13.31 8.55 -8.69
CA GLU A 124 11.99 7.97 -8.49
C GLU A 124 11.00 9.03 -8.03
N LYS A 125 11.32 9.83 -6.99
CA LYS A 125 10.47 10.93 -6.51
C LYS A 125 10.29 12.03 -7.56
N ARG A 126 11.31 12.36 -8.34
CA ARG A 126 11.25 13.36 -9.40
C ARG A 126 10.47 12.87 -10.62
N SER A 127 10.60 11.59 -10.97
CA SER A 127 9.77 10.95 -12.01
C SER A 127 8.31 10.82 -11.56
N GLU A 128 8.06 10.65 -10.27
CA GLU A 128 6.74 10.63 -9.68
C GLU A 128 6.00 11.96 -9.78
N GLN A 129 6.66 13.09 -9.60
CA GLN A 129 6.03 14.42 -9.68
C GLN A 129 5.77 14.88 -11.12
N THR A 130 6.64 14.55 -12.07
CA THR A 130 6.44 14.86 -13.50
C THR A 130 5.52 13.88 -14.22
N ALA A 131 5.27 12.71 -13.66
CA ALA A 131 4.50 11.63 -14.26
C ALA A 131 3.06 11.51 -13.76
N SER A 132 2.60 12.35 -12.83
CA SER A 132 1.27 12.21 -12.20
C SER A 132 0.10 12.26 -13.17
N SER A 133 0.14 13.12 -14.17
CA SER A 133 -0.91 13.17 -15.21
C SER A 133 -0.78 12.08 -16.27
N SER A 134 0.38 11.42 -16.37
CA SER A 134 0.65 10.36 -17.37
C SER A 134 0.60 8.94 -16.80
N LYS A 135 0.34 8.77 -15.48
CA LYS A 135 0.37 7.45 -14.81
C LYS A 135 -0.83 6.57 -15.14
N LEU A 136 -2.00 7.16 -15.38
CA LEU A 136 -3.19 6.39 -15.75
C LEU A 136 -3.19 6.15 -17.27
N ILE A 137 -2.53 5.08 -17.71
CA ILE A 137 -2.33 4.73 -19.12
C ILE A 137 -3.59 4.12 -19.71
N GLY A 138 -3.88 4.45 -20.97
CA GLY A 138 -4.99 3.93 -21.76
C GLY A 138 -5.77 5.07 -22.43
N ASP A 139 -6.18 4.87 -23.68
CA ASP A 139 -6.94 5.86 -24.48
C ASP A 139 -8.31 5.30 -24.87
N SER A 140 -8.67 4.10 -24.39
CA SER A 140 -9.97 3.49 -24.61
C SER A 140 -11.12 4.37 -24.11
N ALA A 141 -12.31 4.22 -24.69
CA ALA A 141 -13.48 4.99 -24.30
C ALA A 141 -13.80 4.87 -22.79
N PRO A 142 -13.74 3.66 -22.14
CA PRO A 142 -13.96 3.54 -20.69
C PRO A 142 -12.91 4.31 -19.86
N MET A 143 -11.65 4.35 -20.31
CA MET A 143 -10.60 5.09 -19.60
C MET A 143 -10.73 6.61 -19.74
N ASN A 144 -11.22 7.07 -20.88
CA ASN A 144 -11.50 8.52 -21.08
C ASN A 144 -12.67 8.97 -20.24
N GLU A 145 -13.74 8.17 -20.14
CA GLU A 145 -14.88 8.43 -19.27
C GLU A 145 -14.46 8.45 -17.78
N LEU A 146 -13.63 7.47 -17.38
CA LEU A 146 -13.06 7.43 -16.03
C LEU A 146 -12.28 8.72 -15.72
N ARG A 147 -11.40 9.19 -16.62
CA ARG A 147 -10.64 10.43 -16.43
C ARG A 147 -11.55 11.65 -16.32
N ALA A 148 -12.57 11.75 -17.15
CA ALA A 148 -13.54 12.84 -17.09
C ALA A 148 -14.28 12.85 -15.74
N THR A 149 -14.63 11.67 -15.22
CA THR A 149 -15.27 11.52 -13.90
C THR A 149 -14.29 11.88 -12.78
N ILE A 150 -13.03 11.40 -12.84
CA ILE A 150 -11.99 11.75 -11.87
C ILE A 150 -11.82 13.28 -11.78
N ALA A 151 -11.75 13.98 -12.92
CA ALA A 151 -11.58 15.44 -12.94
C ALA A 151 -12.75 16.20 -12.27
N LYS A 152 -13.98 15.67 -12.36
CA LYS A 152 -15.15 16.21 -11.66
C LYS A 152 -15.09 15.92 -10.16
N VAL A 153 -14.81 14.68 -9.78
CA VAL A 153 -14.78 14.20 -8.41
C VAL A 153 -13.61 14.79 -7.61
N ALA A 154 -12.49 15.06 -8.27
CA ALA A 154 -11.30 15.65 -7.64
C ALA A 154 -11.61 16.99 -6.94
N ARG A 155 -12.52 17.81 -7.50
CA ARG A 155 -12.93 19.10 -6.94
C ARG A 155 -13.82 18.99 -5.71
N SER A 156 -14.47 17.86 -5.49
CA SER A 156 -15.32 17.59 -4.32
C SER A 156 -14.48 17.21 -3.11
N GLN A 157 -14.97 17.54 -1.91
CA GLN A 157 -14.41 17.05 -0.64
C GLN A 157 -15.14 15.82 -0.09
N ALA A 158 -16.17 15.36 -0.80
CA ALA A 158 -16.92 14.17 -0.39
C ALA A 158 -16.02 12.91 -0.40
N PRO A 159 -16.32 11.93 0.46
CA PRO A 159 -15.71 10.61 0.39
C PRO A 159 -15.96 9.95 -0.96
N VAL A 160 -14.94 9.27 -1.48
CA VAL A 160 -15.02 8.56 -2.77
C VAL A 160 -14.67 7.10 -2.55
N TYR A 161 -15.50 6.24 -3.09
CA TYR A 161 -15.27 4.81 -3.12
C TYR A 161 -14.82 4.38 -4.52
N VAL A 162 -13.63 3.82 -4.62
CA VAL A 162 -13.05 3.33 -5.88
C VAL A 162 -13.28 1.83 -5.98
N ALA A 163 -14.27 1.43 -6.74
CA ALA A 163 -14.63 0.04 -6.99
C ALA A 163 -13.87 -0.53 -8.19
N GLY A 164 -13.48 -1.81 -8.12
CA GLY A 164 -12.83 -2.51 -9.23
C GLY A 164 -12.05 -3.73 -8.79
N GLU A 165 -11.79 -4.63 -9.72
CA GLU A 165 -11.06 -5.87 -9.47
C GLU A 165 -9.63 -5.63 -8.96
N SER A 166 -9.02 -6.68 -8.43
CA SER A 166 -7.60 -6.61 -8.05
C SER A 166 -6.72 -6.31 -9.27
N GLY A 167 -5.70 -5.46 -9.08
CA GLY A 167 -4.73 -5.14 -10.13
C GLY A 167 -5.20 -4.19 -11.23
N VAL A 168 -6.39 -3.56 -11.15
CA VAL A 168 -6.87 -2.59 -12.16
C VAL A 168 -6.23 -1.21 -12.06
N GLY A 169 -5.57 -0.89 -10.90
CA GLY A 169 -4.93 0.40 -10.65
C GLY A 169 -5.75 1.35 -9.78
N LYS A 170 -6.52 0.85 -8.80
CA LYS A 170 -7.35 1.65 -7.87
C LYS A 170 -6.53 2.71 -7.12
N GLU A 171 -5.32 2.39 -6.68
CA GLU A 171 -4.43 3.36 -6.00
C GLU A 171 -4.02 4.51 -6.92
N LEU A 172 -3.70 4.22 -8.20
CA LEU A 172 -3.37 5.27 -9.18
C LEU A 172 -4.55 6.22 -9.40
N VAL A 173 -5.77 5.70 -9.42
CA VAL A 173 -6.99 6.51 -9.51
C VAL A 173 -7.17 7.39 -8.27
N ALA A 174 -6.99 6.84 -7.07
CA ALA A 174 -7.08 7.60 -5.81
C ALA A 174 -6.01 8.70 -5.74
N ARG A 175 -4.79 8.41 -6.16
CA ARG A 175 -3.70 9.38 -6.24
C ARG A 175 -4.02 10.50 -7.24
N LEU A 176 -4.56 10.16 -8.40
CA LEU A 176 -4.96 11.16 -9.40
C LEU A 176 -6.10 12.06 -8.92
N ILE A 177 -7.08 11.51 -8.17
CA ILE A 177 -8.14 12.30 -7.52
C ILE A 177 -7.54 13.31 -6.54
N HIS A 178 -6.54 12.93 -5.76
CA HIS A 178 -5.84 13.83 -4.83
C HIS A 178 -5.05 14.91 -5.58
N GLU A 179 -4.24 14.53 -6.57
CA GLU A 179 -3.36 15.42 -7.35
C GLU A 179 -4.12 16.48 -8.16
N LEU A 180 -5.32 16.14 -8.66
CA LEU A 180 -6.20 17.09 -9.35
C LEU A 180 -7.12 17.88 -8.40
N GLY A 181 -7.07 17.57 -7.11
CA GLY A 181 -7.91 18.18 -6.09
C GLY A 181 -7.29 19.41 -5.42
N PRO A 182 -8.07 20.14 -4.61
CA PRO A 182 -7.59 21.34 -3.89
C PRO A 182 -6.57 21.00 -2.77
N ARG A 183 -6.38 19.73 -2.43
CA ARG A 183 -5.42 19.26 -1.43
C ARG A 183 -4.14 18.66 -2.05
N ALA A 184 -3.87 18.91 -3.34
CA ALA A 184 -2.75 18.33 -4.08
C ALA A 184 -1.37 18.62 -3.46
N ALA A 185 -1.22 19.77 -2.77
CA ALA A 185 0.01 20.15 -2.07
C ALA A 185 0.13 19.56 -0.65
N ALA A 186 -0.94 18.93 -0.14
CA ALA A 186 -1.01 18.35 1.19
C ALA A 186 -0.67 16.85 1.15
N PRO A 187 -0.48 16.18 2.32
CA PRO A 187 -0.11 14.77 2.35
C PRO A 187 -1.15 13.84 1.70
N PHE A 188 -0.68 12.87 0.90
CA PHE A 188 -1.45 11.71 0.47
C PHE A 188 -0.93 10.48 1.22
N VAL A 189 -1.74 9.92 2.10
CA VAL A 189 -1.37 8.80 2.95
C VAL A 189 -2.12 7.54 2.49
N PRO A 190 -1.48 6.65 1.71
CA PRO A 190 -2.05 5.37 1.32
C PRO A 190 -1.88 4.35 2.44
N VAL A 191 -2.94 3.59 2.71
CA VAL A 191 -2.98 2.54 3.74
C VAL A 191 -3.64 1.31 3.17
N ASN A 192 -2.94 0.20 3.17
CA ASN A 192 -3.52 -1.11 2.85
C ASN A 192 -4.05 -1.75 4.13
N CYS A 193 -5.38 -1.78 4.31
CA CYS A 193 -6.01 -2.31 5.51
C CYS A 193 -5.74 -3.81 5.71
N GLY A 194 -5.58 -4.58 4.64
CA GLY A 194 -5.26 -6.01 4.72
C GLY A 194 -3.81 -6.32 5.13
N ALA A 195 -2.91 -5.34 5.03
CA ALA A 195 -1.50 -5.53 5.38
C ALA A 195 -1.18 -5.26 6.86
N ILE A 196 -2.10 -4.63 7.60
CA ILE A 196 -1.90 -4.29 9.01
C ILE A 196 -2.52 -5.39 9.89
N PRO A 197 -1.74 -6.01 10.81
CA PRO A 197 -2.29 -6.95 11.80
C PRO A 197 -3.42 -6.31 12.62
N SER A 198 -4.49 -7.07 12.88
CA SER A 198 -5.69 -6.57 13.58
C SER A 198 -5.38 -5.93 14.94
N GLU A 199 -4.40 -6.48 15.67
CA GLU A 199 -3.99 -6.01 17.00
C GLU A 199 -3.28 -4.64 16.97
N LEU A 200 -2.62 -4.33 15.86
CA LEU A 200 -1.88 -3.07 15.67
C LEU A 200 -2.70 -2.00 14.97
N MET A 201 -3.77 -2.39 14.30
CA MET A 201 -4.54 -1.53 13.41
C MET A 201 -5.05 -0.27 14.12
N GLU A 202 -5.55 -0.41 15.35
CA GLU A 202 -6.03 0.73 16.14
C GLU A 202 -4.91 1.73 16.45
N SER A 203 -3.75 1.24 16.86
CA SER A 203 -2.57 2.05 17.14
C SER A 203 -2.02 2.73 15.90
N GLU A 204 -2.02 2.04 14.75
CA GLU A 204 -1.58 2.62 13.48
C GLU A 204 -2.52 3.74 13.01
N PHE A 205 -3.83 3.53 13.07
CA PHE A 205 -4.81 4.50 12.57
C PHE A 205 -4.92 5.74 13.46
N PHE A 206 -5.06 5.55 14.78
CA PHE A 206 -5.41 6.63 15.71
C PHE A 206 -4.24 7.11 16.58
N GLY A 207 -3.14 6.36 16.59
CA GLY A 207 -2.00 6.64 17.47
C GLY A 207 -2.21 6.17 18.91
N HIS A 208 -1.17 6.29 19.72
CA HIS A 208 -1.22 5.91 21.13
C HIS A 208 -0.31 6.80 22.00
N LYS A 209 -0.64 6.87 23.29
CA LYS A 209 0.19 7.49 24.31
C LYS A 209 1.10 6.45 24.96
N LYS A 210 2.27 6.89 25.39
CA LYS A 210 3.22 6.07 26.15
C LYS A 210 2.52 5.40 27.33
N GLY A 211 2.75 4.07 27.50
CA GLY A 211 2.19 3.29 28.61
C GLY A 211 0.72 2.89 28.43
N SER A 212 0.09 3.10 27.27
CA SER A 212 -1.32 2.74 27.03
C SER A 212 -1.55 1.24 26.88
N PHE A 213 -0.53 0.47 26.51
CA PHE A 213 -0.53 -0.99 26.44
C PHE A 213 0.89 -1.54 26.58
N THR A 214 1.02 -2.85 26.77
CA THR A 214 2.33 -3.54 26.84
C THR A 214 3.06 -3.38 25.52
N GLY A 215 4.19 -2.62 25.52
CA GLY A 215 4.94 -2.28 24.30
C GLY A 215 4.81 -0.83 23.83
N ALA A 216 3.95 -0.02 24.44
CA ALA A 216 3.85 1.42 24.17
C ALA A 216 4.98 2.19 24.88
N HIS A 217 6.21 2.11 24.33
CA HIS A 217 7.40 2.75 24.93
C HIS A 217 7.48 4.26 24.71
N ALA A 218 6.82 4.78 23.65
CA ALA A 218 6.78 6.19 23.28
C ALA A 218 5.38 6.58 22.80
N ASP A 219 5.10 7.89 22.69
CA ASP A 219 3.93 8.39 22.00
C ASP A 219 4.08 8.11 20.50
N LYS A 220 3.00 7.73 19.83
CA LYS A 220 2.95 7.52 18.38
C LYS A 220 1.76 8.24 17.77
N ASP A 221 2.02 9.05 16.77
CA ASP A 221 0.97 9.67 15.98
C ASP A 221 0.35 8.65 15.01
N GLY A 222 -0.97 8.73 14.83
CA GLY A 222 -1.71 7.85 13.94
C GLY A 222 -1.74 8.34 12.48
N LEU A 223 -2.18 7.46 11.58
CA LEU A 223 -2.31 7.75 10.15
C LEU A 223 -3.26 8.92 9.86
N PHE A 224 -4.30 9.11 10.67
CA PHE A 224 -5.17 10.29 10.57
C PHE A 224 -4.43 11.60 10.84
N HIS A 225 -3.51 11.58 11.80
CA HIS A 225 -2.67 12.74 12.08
C HIS A 225 -1.67 12.99 10.95
N ALA A 226 -1.04 11.93 10.42
CA ALA A 226 -0.14 12.03 9.28
C ALA A 226 -0.83 12.56 8.01
N ALA A 227 -2.15 12.31 7.84
CA ALA A 227 -2.95 12.79 6.73
C ALA A 227 -3.59 14.18 6.96
N GLN A 228 -3.27 14.87 8.06
CA GLN A 228 -3.87 16.14 8.43
C GLN A 228 -3.77 17.18 7.30
N GLY A 229 -4.89 17.81 6.97
CA GLY A 229 -5.03 18.76 5.85
C GLY A 229 -5.04 18.12 4.47
N GLY A 230 -4.71 16.82 4.38
CA GLY A 230 -4.52 16.06 3.14
C GLY A 230 -5.60 15.02 2.85
N THR A 231 -5.17 13.86 2.38
CA THR A 231 -6.05 12.76 1.97
C THR A 231 -5.54 11.43 2.54
N LEU A 232 -6.43 10.69 3.19
CA LEU A 232 -6.19 9.31 3.61
C LEU A 232 -6.86 8.37 2.61
N PHE A 233 -6.07 7.48 2.00
CA PHE A 233 -6.56 6.47 1.08
C PHE A 233 -6.54 5.10 1.76
N LEU A 234 -7.72 4.51 1.93
CA LEU A 234 -7.94 3.21 2.55
C LEU A 234 -8.09 2.14 1.47
N ASP A 235 -7.01 1.46 1.12
CA ASP A 235 -7.07 0.32 0.21
C ASP A 235 -7.51 -0.93 0.97
N GLU A 236 -8.27 -1.77 0.29
CA GLU A 236 -8.91 -2.98 0.84
C GLU A 236 -9.69 -2.70 2.15
N VAL A 237 -10.53 -1.64 2.12
CA VAL A 237 -11.34 -1.22 3.27
C VAL A 237 -12.28 -2.32 3.80
N ALA A 238 -12.62 -3.29 2.96
CA ALA A 238 -13.41 -4.47 3.32
C ALA A 238 -12.71 -5.41 4.31
N GLU A 239 -11.37 -5.30 4.47
CA GLU A 239 -10.59 -6.11 5.42
C GLU A 239 -10.60 -5.53 6.84
N LEU A 240 -11.22 -4.36 7.05
CA LEU A 240 -11.33 -3.77 8.38
C LEU A 240 -12.20 -4.63 9.31
N PRO A 241 -11.71 -5.05 10.48
CA PRO A 241 -12.54 -5.77 11.46
C PRO A 241 -13.66 -4.86 12.01
N MET A 242 -14.75 -5.45 12.46
CA MET A 242 -15.98 -4.74 12.85
C MET A 242 -15.75 -3.62 13.89
N HIS A 243 -14.88 -3.85 14.87
CA HIS A 243 -14.57 -2.82 15.88
C HIS A 243 -13.85 -1.60 15.27
N MET A 244 -13.01 -1.80 14.23
CA MET A 244 -12.35 -0.72 13.50
C MET A 244 -13.33 0.04 12.62
N GLN A 245 -14.30 -0.64 12.02
CA GLN A 245 -15.36 0.01 11.23
C GLN A 245 -16.16 0.99 12.09
N VAL A 246 -16.47 0.65 13.34
CA VAL A 246 -17.14 1.57 14.30
C VAL A 246 -16.29 2.81 14.57
N LYS A 247 -15.00 2.63 14.82
CA LYS A 247 -14.08 3.74 15.11
C LYS A 247 -13.86 4.63 13.89
N LEU A 248 -13.68 4.03 12.71
CA LEU A 248 -13.57 4.77 11.45
C LEU A 248 -14.82 5.62 11.18
N LEU A 249 -16.02 5.05 11.38
CA LEU A 249 -17.27 5.79 11.22
C LEU A 249 -17.31 7.03 12.12
N ARG A 250 -16.95 6.89 13.40
CA ARG A 250 -16.90 8.03 14.34
C ARG A 250 -15.97 9.12 13.84
N VAL A 251 -14.75 8.78 13.41
CA VAL A 251 -13.81 9.78 12.89
C VAL A 251 -14.34 10.51 11.68
N ILE A 252 -15.01 9.81 10.74
CA ILE A 252 -15.59 10.43 9.55
C ILE A 252 -16.75 11.37 9.92
N GLN A 253 -17.53 11.05 10.99
CA GLN A 253 -18.68 11.83 11.43
C GLN A 253 -18.26 13.04 12.29
N GLU A 254 -17.41 12.82 13.26
CA GLU A 254 -17.04 13.79 14.30
C GLU A 254 -15.84 14.64 13.89
N LYS A 255 -15.13 14.22 12.83
CA LYS A 255 -13.86 14.83 12.38
C LYS A 255 -12.85 14.98 13.51
N ALA A 256 -12.80 14.00 14.38
CA ALA A 256 -11.89 13.94 15.53
C ALA A 256 -11.40 12.50 15.74
N VAL A 257 -10.17 12.37 16.21
CA VAL A 257 -9.56 11.10 16.61
C VAL A 257 -9.21 11.12 18.08
N ARG A 258 -9.31 9.96 18.72
CA ARG A 258 -8.87 9.77 20.09
C ARG A 258 -7.76 8.73 20.12
N PRO A 259 -6.49 9.14 20.37
CA PRO A 259 -5.39 8.20 20.52
C PRO A 259 -5.61 7.24 21.68
N ILE A 260 -5.09 6.02 21.57
CA ILE A 260 -5.19 5.02 22.65
C ILE A 260 -4.52 5.60 23.91
N GLY A 261 -5.22 5.53 25.05
CA GLY A 261 -4.75 6.09 26.32
C GLY A 261 -4.91 7.60 26.47
N ALA A 262 -5.35 8.33 25.43
CA ALA A 262 -5.65 9.75 25.54
C ALA A 262 -7.04 10.00 26.12
N ARG A 263 -7.19 11.11 26.91
CA ARG A 263 -8.48 11.57 27.45
C ARG A 263 -9.20 12.53 26.51
N ALA A 264 -8.44 13.28 25.71
CA ALA A 264 -8.96 14.29 24.79
C ALA A 264 -9.01 13.76 23.37
N GLU A 265 -9.98 14.24 22.61
CA GLU A 265 -10.07 14.08 21.17
C GLU A 265 -9.30 15.18 20.46
N ILE A 266 -8.73 14.86 19.30
CA ILE A 266 -7.95 15.76 18.47
C ILE A 266 -8.71 15.93 17.15
N GLY A 267 -9.05 17.17 16.80
CA GLY A 267 -9.73 17.46 15.53
C GLY A 267 -8.85 17.10 14.34
N VAL A 268 -9.44 16.46 13.34
CA VAL A 268 -8.76 16.08 12.08
C VAL A 268 -9.53 16.58 10.87
N ASP A 269 -8.80 17.18 9.93
CA ASP A 269 -9.34 17.58 8.62
C ASP A 269 -8.68 16.73 7.54
N VAL A 270 -9.31 15.61 7.21
CA VAL A 270 -8.79 14.63 6.26
C VAL A 270 -9.86 14.24 5.25
N ARG A 271 -9.52 14.29 3.96
CA ARG A 271 -10.37 13.71 2.90
C ARG A 271 -10.19 12.20 2.87
N ILE A 272 -11.28 11.46 2.86
CA ILE A 272 -11.25 9.99 2.80
C ILE A 272 -11.50 9.51 1.37
N LEU A 273 -10.58 8.69 0.87
CA LEU A 273 -10.78 7.86 -0.31
C LEU A 273 -10.69 6.40 0.13
N SER A 274 -11.53 5.53 -0.40
CA SER A 274 -11.54 4.11 -0.06
C SER A 274 -11.57 3.24 -1.31
N ALA A 275 -10.99 2.05 -1.25
CA ALA A 275 -11.04 1.08 -2.33
C ALA A 275 -11.15 -0.34 -1.79
N THR A 276 -11.74 -1.22 -2.55
CA THR A 276 -11.67 -2.68 -2.37
C THR A 276 -12.03 -3.40 -3.67
N HIS A 277 -11.64 -4.65 -3.77
CA HIS A 277 -12.08 -5.55 -4.86
C HIS A 277 -13.34 -6.34 -4.48
N LYS A 278 -13.76 -6.31 -3.20
CA LYS A 278 -14.94 -7.02 -2.70
C LYS A 278 -16.22 -6.20 -2.91
N ASN A 279 -17.34 -6.87 -3.08
CA ASN A 279 -18.66 -6.21 -3.13
C ASN A 279 -19.10 -5.81 -1.72
N LEU A 280 -19.00 -4.52 -1.38
CA LEU A 280 -19.36 -4.02 -0.06
C LEU A 280 -20.84 -4.19 0.26
N ALA A 281 -21.75 -4.05 -0.73
CA ALA A 281 -23.18 -4.22 -0.50
C ALA A 281 -23.48 -5.65 -0.03
N ARG A 282 -22.88 -6.65 -0.68
CA ARG A 282 -23.00 -8.05 -0.24
C ARG A 282 -22.38 -8.29 1.14
N LEU A 283 -21.26 -7.66 1.48
CA LEU A 283 -20.68 -7.79 2.81
C LEU A 283 -21.56 -7.16 3.89
N VAL A 284 -22.34 -6.13 3.55
CA VAL A 284 -23.37 -5.56 4.43
C VAL A 284 -24.49 -6.58 4.66
N GLU A 285 -24.98 -7.22 3.61
CA GLU A 285 -26.00 -8.28 3.71
C GLU A 285 -25.54 -9.47 4.57
N LEU A 286 -24.27 -9.84 4.46
CA LEU A 286 -23.64 -10.90 5.27
C LEU A 286 -23.26 -10.46 6.70
N GLY A 287 -23.53 -9.21 7.08
CA GLY A 287 -23.19 -8.68 8.41
C GLY A 287 -21.71 -8.52 8.69
N SER A 288 -20.81 -8.70 7.69
CA SER A 288 -19.36 -8.54 7.83
C SER A 288 -18.89 -7.11 7.56
N PHE A 289 -19.76 -6.23 7.05
CA PHE A 289 -19.50 -4.81 6.90
C PHE A 289 -20.71 -4.00 7.40
N ARG A 290 -20.46 -2.92 8.14
CA ARG A 290 -21.56 -2.10 8.70
C ARG A 290 -22.23 -1.26 7.63
N GLN A 291 -23.53 -1.25 7.63
CA GLN A 291 -24.36 -0.47 6.71
C GLN A 291 -24.15 1.04 6.86
N ASP A 292 -24.02 1.53 8.10
CA ASP A 292 -23.82 2.96 8.39
C ASP A 292 -22.46 3.46 7.85
N LEU A 293 -21.40 2.68 7.98
CA LEU A 293 -20.11 2.99 7.39
C LEU A 293 -20.15 2.96 5.87
N PHE A 294 -20.81 1.94 5.29
CA PHE A 294 -20.98 1.81 3.84
C PHE A 294 -21.55 3.11 3.23
N TYR A 295 -22.68 3.60 3.73
CA TYR A 295 -23.26 4.85 3.22
C TYR A 295 -22.39 6.09 3.48
N ARG A 296 -21.53 6.06 4.47
CA ARG A 296 -20.66 7.19 4.78
C ARG A 296 -19.41 7.28 3.92
N ILE A 297 -18.85 6.14 3.48
CA ILE A 297 -17.68 6.09 2.58
C ILE A 297 -18.08 6.03 1.10
N ASN A 298 -19.22 5.45 0.76
CA ASN A 298 -19.73 5.32 -0.60
C ASN A 298 -20.70 6.46 -0.95
N VAL A 299 -20.21 7.72 -0.86
CA VAL A 299 -20.97 8.90 -1.29
C VAL A 299 -20.87 9.09 -2.80
N ILE A 300 -19.68 8.88 -3.35
CA ILE A 300 -19.42 8.88 -4.79
C ILE A 300 -18.71 7.57 -5.13
N GLU A 301 -19.37 6.74 -5.92
CA GLU A 301 -18.75 5.52 -6.44
C GLU A 301 -18.06 5.80 -7.78
N LEU A 302 -16.84 5.30 -7.92
CA LEU A 302 -16.04 5.40 -9.13
C LEU A 302 -15.55 4.01 -9.51
N ARG A 303 -16.07 3.46 -10.62
CA ARG A 303 -15.72 2.13 -11.09
C ARG A 303 -14.52 2.18 -12.03
N VAL A 304 -13.49 1.41 -11.74
CA VAL A 304 -12.32 1.23 -12.61
C VAL A 304 -12.57 0.02 -13.51
N PRO A 305 -12.54 0.17 -14.85
CA PRO A 305 -12.83 -0.94 -15.75
C PRO A 305 -11.72 -2.00 -15.69
N PRO A 306 -12.07 -3.30 -15.70
CA PRO A 306 -11.10 -4.38 -15.80
C PRO A 306 -10.42 -4.38 -17.18
N LEU A 307 -9.24 -5.01 -17.27
CA LEU A 307 -8.41 -4.94 -18.48
C LEU A 307 -9.09 -5.56 -19.71
N ARG A 308 -9.93 -6.59 -19.51
CA ARG A 308 -10.74 -7.21 -20.59
C ARG A 308 -11.78 -6.27 -21.22
N GLU A 309 -12.22 -5.22 -20.52
CA GLU A 309 -13.14 -4.18 -21.02
C GLU A 309 -12.40 -3.04 -21.75
N ARG A 310 -11.06 -3.02 -21.69
CA ARG A 310 -10.18 -2.01 -22.32
C ARG A 310 -8.99 -2.65 -23.04
N ARG A 311 -9.24 -3.70 -23.81
CA ARG A 311 -8.19 -4.49 -24.52
C ARG A 311 -7.35 -3.64 -25.47
N GLU A 312 -7.92 -2.56 -26.02
CA GLU A 312 -7.24 -1.58 -26.86
C GLU A 312 -6.05 -0.90 -26.15
N ASP A 313 -6.05 -0.88 -24.82
CA ASP A 313 -4.98 -0.28 -24.03
C ASP A 313 -3.81 -1.24 -23.76
N ILE A 314 -3.98 -2.55 -24.00
CA ILE A 314 -2.96 -3.58 -23.71
C ILE A 314 -1.65 -3.31 -24.45
N PRO A 315 -1.61 -2.96 -25.75
CA PRO A 315 -0.35 -2.68 -26.43
C PRO A 315 0.43 -1.53 -25.81
N LYS A 316 -0.29 -0.46 -25.43
CA LYS A 316 0.30 0.74 -24.80
C LYS A 316 0.81 0.44 -23.39
N LEU A 317 0.05 -0.32 -22.61
CA LEU A 317 0.45 -0.78 -21.28
C LEU A 317 1.68 -1.69 -21.37
N ALA A 318 1.65 -2.67 -22.25
CA ALA A 318 2.76 -3.60 -22.46
C ALA A 318 4.04 -2.85 -22.90
N GLY A 319 3.94 -1.93 -23.86
CA GLY A 319 5.06 -1.09 -24.28
C GLY A 319 5.68 -0.32 -23.12
N ARG A 320 4.84 0.28 -22.26
CA ARG A 320 5.31 1.04 -21.10
C ARG A 320 6.00 0.17 -20.04
N VAL A 321 5.47 -1.03 -19.80
CA VAL A 321 6.08 -2.02 -18.89
C VAL A 321 7.44 -2.44 -19.42
N LEU A 322 7.55 -2.80 -20.69
CA LEU A 322 8.80 -3.21 -21.32
C LEU A 322 9.85 -2.08 -21.35
N GLU A 323 9.44 -0.84 -21.59
CA GLU A 323 10.33 0.34 -21.48
C GLU A 323 10.90 0.51 -20.07
N ARG A 324 10.04 0.32 -19.03
CA ARG A 324 10.47 0.38 -17.63
C ARG A 324 11.48 -0.71 -17.34
N LEU A 325 11.17 -1.97 -17.68
CA LEU A 325 12.04 -3.12 -17.44
C LEU A 325 13.39 -2.99 -18.17
N GLY A 326 13.39 -2.46 -19.41
CA GLY A 326 14.61 -2.19 -20.15
C GLY A 326 15.49 -1.14 -19.49
N LYS A 327 14.90 -0.06 -18.94
CA LYS A 327 15.64 0.97 -18.19
C LYS A 327 16.21 0.44 -16.88
N ASP A 328 15.44 -0.36 -16.14
CA ASP A 328 15.83 -0.91 -14.84
C ASP A 328 16.96 -1.94 -14.99
N SER A 329 16.98 -2.72 -16.08
CA SER A 329 18.03 -3.69 -16.38
C SER A 329 19.27 -3.08 -17.04
N GLY A 330 19.21 -1.81 -17.48
CA GLY A 330 20.30 -1.16 -18.23
C GLY A 330 20.56 -1.78 -19.60
N GLY A 331 19.65 -2.62 -20.11
CA GLY A 331 19.73 -3.33 -21.37
C GLY A 331 18.79 -2.76 -22.45
N PRO A 332 18.83 -3.32 -23.66
CA PRO A 332 17.90 -2.97 -24.72
C PRO A 332 16.48 -3.39 -24.34
N THR A 333 15.49 -2.56 -24.69
CA THR A 333 14.08 -2.85 -24.46
C THR A 333 13.63 -4.07 -25.26
N ALA A 334 13.09 -5.09 -24.61
CA ALA A 334 12.53 -6.26 -25.25
C ALA A 334 11.29 -5.89 -26.09
N ARG A 335 11.06 -6.64 -27.18
CA ARG A 335 9.94 -6.41 -28.10
C ARG A 335 9.03 -7.63 -28.15
N LEU A 336 7.72 -7.39 -28.20
CA LEU A 336 6.73 -8.44 -28.41
C LEU A 336 6.70 -8.84 -29.89
N SER A 337 6.67 -10.13 -30.16
CA SER A 337 6.33 -10.63 -31.54
C SER A 337 4.84 -10.31 -31.82
N PRO A 338 4.44 -10.20 -33.10
CA PRO A 338 3.05 -9.99 -33.48
C PRO A 338 2.12 -11.07 -32.92
N GLU A 339 2.57 -12.29 -32.84
CA GLU A 339 1.86 -13.45 -32.32
C GLU A 339 1.70 -13.33 -30.78
N ALA A 340 2.75 -12.93 -30.08
CA ALA A 340 2.71 -12.66 -28.63
C ALA A 340 1.73 -11.53 -28.28
N LEU A 341 1.74 -10.45 -29.06
CA LEU A 341 0.79 -9.36 -28.88
C LEU A 341 -0.65 -9.82 -29.09
N LYS A 342 -0.90 -10.63 -30.13
CA LYS A 342 -2.22 -11.22 -30.40
C LYS A 342 -2.69 -12.12 -29.25
N ALA A 343 -1.77 -12.91 -28.68
CA ALA A 343 -2.07 -13.74 -27.51
C ALA A 343 -2.47 -12.90 -26.31
N LEU A 344 -1.75 -11.81 -26.01
CA LEU A 344 -2.11 -10.87 -24.93
C LEU A 344 -3.50 -10.22 -25.14
N LEU A 345 -3.82 -9.82 -26.37
CA LEU A 345 -5.12 -9.23 -26.71
C LEU A 345 -6.29 -10.19 -26.54
N SER A 346 -6.06 -11.50 -26.69
CA SER A 346 -7.10 -12.53 -26.54
C SER A 346 -7.26 -13.05 -25.13
N TYR A 347 -6.34 -12.72 -24.22
CA TYR A 347 -6.34 -13.18 -22.84
C TYR A 347 -7.20 -12.26 -21.95
N ASP A 348 -7.90 -12.82 -20.96
CA ASP A 348 -8.89 -12.08 -20.15
C ASP A 348 -8.28 -11.36 -18.93
N PHE A 349 -7.04 -11.66 -18.55
CA PHE A 349 -6.32 -11.07 -17.43
C PHE A 349 -7.14 -11.00 -16.14
N PRO A 350 -7.44 -12.12 -15.45
CA PRO A 350 -8.15 -12.09 -14.16
C PRO A 350 -7.43 -11.25 -13.09
N GLY A 351 -6.10 -11.16 -13.13
CA GLY A 351 -5.29 -10.27 -12.28
C GLY A 351 -5.03 -8.88 -12.90
N ASN A 352 -5.70 -8.55 -14.02
CA ASN A 352 -5.66 -7.25 -14.67
C ASN A 352 -4.24 -6.77 -15.02
N VAL A 353 -3.93 -5.48 -14.77
CA VAL A 353 -2.63 -4.87 -15.10
C VAL A 353 -1.50 -5.50 -14.28
N ARG A 354 -1.74 -5.88 -13.02
CA ARG A 354 -0.73 -6.54 -12.19
C ARG A 354 -0.32 -7.88 -12.78
N GLU A 355 -1.26 -8.64 -13.33
CA GLU A 355 -0.96 -9.90 -14.01
C GLU A 355 -0.22 -9.66 -15.33
N LEU A 356 -0.63 -8.66 -16.12
CA LEU A 356 0.07 -8.25 -17.33
C LEU A 356 1.54 -7.88 -17.03
N GLU A 357 1.79 -7.10 -15.99
CA GLU A 357 3.13 -6.74 -15.53
C GLU A 357 3.95 -7.98 -15.17
N ASN A 358 3.41 -8.90 -14.37
CA ASN A 358 4.10 -10.13 -13.98
C ASN A 358 4.37 -11.06 -15.16
N VAL A 359 3.45 -11.15 -16.13
CA VAL A 359 3.63 -11.93 -17.35
C VAL A 359 4.79 -11.38 -18.18
N LEU A 360 4.82 -10.06 -18.38
CA LEU A 360 5.86 -9.41 -19.17
C LEU A 360 7.23 -9.43 -18.46
N GLU A 361 7.27 -9.23 -17.14
CA GLU A 361 8.50 -9.32 -16.36
C GLU A 361 9.13 -10.71 -16.47
N ARG A 362 8.32 -11.76 -16.32
CA ARG A 362 8.76 -13.14 -16.51
C ARG A 362 9.19 -13.40 -17.94
N ALA A 363 8.45 -12.90 -18.95
CA ALA A 363 8.79 -13.08 -20.35
C ALA A 363 10.11 -12.41 -20.72
N VAL A 364 10.40 -11.20 -20.20
CA VAL A 364 11.70 -10.52 -20.39
C VAL A 364 12.85 -11.31 -19.78
N ALA A 365 12.63 -11.96 -18.62
CA ALA A 365 13.65 -12.79 -17.98
C ALA A 365 13.95 -14.10 -18.74
N LEU A 366 13.01 -14.58 -19.57
CA LEU A 366 13.12 -15.86 -20.28
C LEU A 366 13.39 -15.71 -21.79
N CYS A 367 13.13 -14.53 -22.36
CA CYS A 367 13.25 -14.32 -23.81
C CYS A 367 14.70 -14.35 -24.28
N GLU A 368 14.89 -14.88 -25.50
CA GLU A 368 16.16 -14.83 -26.22
C GLU A 368 16.17 -13.62 -27.16
N ASN A 369 17.34 -13.01 -27.35
CA ASN A 369 17.57 -11.91 -28.30
C ASN A 369 16.62 -10.70 -28.13
N ASN A 370 16.15 -10.43 -26.93
CA ASN A 370 15.19 -9.36 -26.63
C ASN A 370 13.87 -9.43 -27.44
N SER A 371 13.49 -10.60 -27.91
CA SER A 371 12.24 -10.84 -28.63
C SER A 371 11.37 -11.81 -27.85
N ILE A 372 10.21 -11.33 -27.40
CA ILE A 372 9.25 -12.11 -26.62
C ILE A 372 8.32 -12.86 -27.57
N SER A 373 8.35 -14.18 -27.52
CA SER A 373 7.47 -15.10 -28.25
C SER A 373 6.19 -15.42 -27.44
N VAL A 374 5.26 -16.14 -28.03
CA VAL A 374 4.06 -16.63 -27.33
C VAL A 374 4.42 -17.60 -26.19
N GLU A 375 5.45 -18.40 -26.38
CA GLU A 375 5.92 -19.41 -25.43
C GLU A 375 6.50 -18.76 -24.16
N ASP A 376 7.19 -17.62 -24.31
CA ASP A 376 7.76 -16.85 -23.19
C ASP A 376 6.68 -16.26 -22.27
N LEU A 377 5.51 -15.93 -22.80
CA LEU A 377 4.40 -15.36 -22.05
C LEU A 377 3.82 -16.35 -21.02
N ARG A 378 3.87 -17.66 -21.30
CA ARG A 378 3.34 -18.72 -20.44
C ARG A 378 1.96 -18.36 -19.88
N LEU A 379 1.05 -17.91 -20.74
CA LEU A 379 -0.31 -17.61 -20.36
C LEU A 379 -0.99 -18.92 -19.93
N LEU A 380 -1.67 -18.87 -18.79
CA LEU A 380 -2.41 -20.04 -18.30
C LEU A 380 -3.52 -20.39 -19.29
N PRO A 381 -3.67 -21.67 -19.68
CA PRO A 381 -4.79 -22.10 -20.53
C PRO A 381 -6.11 -21.69 -19.87
N ARG A 382 -7.06 -21.30 -20.70
CA ARG A 382 -8.43 -20.99 -20.27
C ARG A 382 -9.10 -22.26 -19.74
N GLU A 383 -8.74 -22.68 -18.52
CA GLU A 383 -9.62 -23.59 -17.79
C GLU A 383 -10.93 -22.83 -17.58
N ARG A 384 -12.02 -23.42 -18.11
CA ARG A 384 -13.38 -22.94 -17.89
C ARG A 384 -13.66 -22.96 -16.39
N SER A 385 -13.19 -21.96 -15.68
CA SER A 385 -13.64 -21.64 -14.32
C SER A 385 -15.06 -21.09 -14.42
N ALA A 386 -15.97 -21.98 -14.83
CA ALA A 386 -17.39 -21.73 -14.79
C ALA A 386 -17.90 -22.02 -13.36
N ALA A 387 -17.40 -21.34 -12.34
CA ALA A 387 -18.01 -21.41 -11.03
C ALA A 387 -17.65 -20.28 -10.03
N HIS A 388 -16.69 -19.35 -10.29
CA HIS A 388 -16.33 -18.40 -9.22
C HIS A 388 -16.21 -16.92 -9.60
N SER A 389 -16.64 -16.49 -10.79
CA SER A 389 -16.53 -15.06 -11.18
C SER A 389 -17.69 -14.52 -12.02
N ALA A 390 -18.85 -15.13 -11.97
CA ALA A 390 -20.06 -14.57 -12.57
C ALA A 390 -21.05 -14.14 -11.48
N GLU A 391 -20.62 -13.41 -10.48
CA GLU A 391 -21.51 -12.53 -9.72
C GLU A 391 -21.38 -11.12 -10.28
N THR A 392 -21.97 -11.01 -11.42
CA THR A 392 -22.71 -9.92 -12.05
C THR A 392 -22.68 -8.59 -11.31
N TRP A 393 -21.86 -7.69 -11.82
CA TRP A 393 -22.04 -6.23 -11.71
C TRP A 393 -23.09 -5.72 -12.73
N ALA A 394 -23.95 -6.59 -13.25
CA ALA A 394 -24.96 -6.22 -14.21
C ALA A 394 -26.33 -6.08 -13.54
N ASN A 395 -26.92 -4.93 -13.73
CA ASN A 395 -28.30 -4.49 -13.49
C ASN A 395 -28.63 -3.86 -12.13
N THR A 396 -28.29 -2.57 -12.03
CA THR A 396 -29.22 -1.65 -11.39
C THR A 396 -29.78 -0.74 -12.50
N PRO A 397 -31.10 -0.76 -12.78
CA PRO A 397 -31.67 0.17 -13.75
C PRO A 397 -31.66 1.58 -13.16
N THR A 398 -31.01 2.47 -13.87
CA THR A 398 -31.10 3.92 -13.66
C THR A 398 -32.55 4.36 -13.90
N GLY A 399 -33.20 4.86 -12.83
CA GLY A 399 -34.40 5.66 -12.98
C GLY A 399 -35.67 5.09 -12.38
N ALA A 400 -35.86 5.34 -11.07
CA ALA A 400 -37.19 5.58 -10.50
C ALA A 400 -37.01 6.25 -9.13
N THR A 401 -37.38 7.52 -9.06
CA THR A 401 -37.55 8.23 -7.79
C THR A 401 -38.72 7.61 -7.03
N PRO A 402 -38.58 7.25 -5.75
CA PRO A 402 -39.72 6.82 -4.95
C PRO A 402 -40.49 8.04 -4.46
N ASP A 403 -41.76 8.06 -4.80
CA ASP A 403 -42.80 8.97 -4.31
C ASP A 403 -43.11 8.63 -2.84
N TYR A 404 -42.92 9.57 -1.93
CA TYR A 404 -43.26 9.43 -0.51
C TYR A 404 -44.71 9.88 -0.28
N GLY A 405 -45.66 8.92 -0.27
CA GLY A 405 -46.99 9.11 0.29
C GLY A 405 -47.01 8.75 1.79
N PRO A 406 -47.93 9.33 2.62
CA PRO A 406 -47.79 9.36 4.06
C PRO A 406 -48.11 8.01 4.74
N ALA A 407 -47.32 7.71 5.76
CA ALA A 407 -47.37 6.51 6.60
C ALA A 407 -48.72 6.32 7.32
N ARG A 408 -49.25 5.07 7.22
CA ARG A 408 -50.23 4.57 8.18
C ARG A 408 -49.52 3.67 9.18
N THR A 409 -49.63 4.08 10.46
CA THR A 409 -49.21 3.34 11.63
C THR A 409 -50.07 2.14 11.89
N SER A 410 -49.49 0.95 12.08
CA SER A 410 -50.11 -0.21 12.75
C SER A 410 -49.10 -0.85 13.71
N PRO A 411 -49.52 -1.38 14.86
CA PRO A 411 -48.65 -1.70 15.98
C PRO A 411 -47.88 -3.02 15.80
N PRO A 412 -46.75 -3.20 16.57
CA PRO A 412 -45.84 -4.31 16.36
C PRO A 412 -46.39 -5.64 16.84
N ALA A 413 -46.35 -6.63 15.97
CA ALA A 413 -46.51 -8.04 16.35
C ALA A 413 -45.16 -8.56 16.89
N ALA A 414 -45.28 -9.42 17.90
CA ALA A 414 -44.19 -10.01 18.68
C ALA A 414 -43.15 -10.69 17.79
N VAL A 415 -41.87 -10.40 18.13
CA VAL A 415 -40.71 -11.07 17.59
C VAL A 415 -40.66 -12.48 18.15
N ALA A 416 -40.79 -13.48 17.28
CA ALA A 416 -40.37 -14.84 17.58
C ALA A 416 -38.87 -14.93 17.44
N GLU A 417 -38.20 -15.46 18.45
CA GLU A 417 -36.78 -15.80 18.43
C GLU A 417 -36.52 -16.86 17.37
N PRO A 418 -35.42 -16.82 16.62
CA PRO A 418 -35.07 -17.91 15.72
C PRO A 418 -34.57 -19.08 16.53
N ASP A 419 -35.22 -20.24 16.38
CA ASP A 419 -34.76 -21.54 16.87
C ASP A 419 -33.37 -21.84 16.30
N GLU A 420 -32.37 -21.99 17.19
CA GLU A 420 -31.18 -22.77 16.95
C GLU A 420 -31.63 -24.22 16.80
N ASP A 421 -31.53 -24.79 15.59
CA ASP A 421 -31.45 -26.24 15.34
C ASP A 421 -31.49 -26.48 13.83
N ASP A 422 -30.32 -26.30 13.15
CA ASP A 422 -30.00 -27.07 11.96
C ASP A 422 -28.89 -28.06 12.35
N GLU A 423 -29.26 -28.98 13.27
CA GLU A 423 -28.50 -30.18 13.55
C GLU A 423 -28.55 -31.11 12.34
N LEU A 424 -27.39 -31.30 11.69
CA LEU A 424 -27.12 -32.45 10.84
C LEU A 424 -27.55 -33.71 11.60
N PRO A 425 -28.18 -34.73 10.95
CA PRO A 425 -28.63 -35.94 11.60
C PRO A 425 -27.51 -36.53 12.45
N GLY A 426 -27.75 -36.72 13.73
CA GLY A 426 -26.76 -37.09 14.73
C GLY A 426 -25.91 -38.33 14.39
N ASP A 427 -26.42 -39.23 13.56
CA ASP A 427 -25.70 -40.41 13.04
C ASP A 427 -24.53 -40.04 12.08
N LEU A 428 -24.64 -38.98 11.31
CA LEU A 428 -23.56 -38.60 10.36
C LEU A 428 -22.40 -37.90 11.06
N ALA A 429 -22.68 -37.06 12.04
CA ALA A 429 -21.66 -36.37 12.85
C ALA A 429 -20.89 -37.38 13.73
N ALA A 430 -21.59 -38.39 14.28
CA ALA A 430 -20.94 -39.46 15.05
C ALA A 430 -20.07 -40.37 14.17
N ALA A 431 -20.53 -40.72 12.97
CA ALA A 431 -19.76 -41.55 12.02
C ALA A 431 -18.51 -40.81 11.50
N VAL A 432 -18.59 -39.50 11.26
CA VAL A 432 -17.44 -38.68 10.85
C VAL A 432 -16.43 -38.56 12.00
N ALA A 433 -16.88 -38.36 13.24
CA ALA A 433 -15.99 -38.28 14.41
C ALA A 433 -15.28 -39.63 14.69
N GLU A 434 -15.95 -40.76 14.45
CA GLU A 434 -15.39 -42.08 14.64
C GLU A 434 -14.34 -42.44 13.57
N THR A 435 -14.58 -42.07 12.31
CA THR A 435 -13.63 -42.23 11.22
C THR A 435 -12.41 -41.31 11.40
N GLU A 436 -12.59 -40.08 11.86
CA GLU A 436 -11.50 -39.14 12.18
C GLU A 436 -10.66 -39.64 13.35
N ARG A 437 -11.29 -40.17 14.42
CA ARG A 437 -10.64 -40.77 15.56
C ARG A 437 -9.78 -42.00 15.16
N ALA A 438 -10.32 -42.87 14.32
CA ALA A 438 -9.60 -44.04 13.82
C ALA A 438 -8.37 -43.63 12.96
N ALA A 439 -8.48 -42.63 12.12
CA ALA A 439 -7.38 -42.14 11.31
C ALA A 439 -6.26 -41.53 12.16
N ILE A 440 -6.62 -40.71 13.15
CA ILE A 440 -5.64 -40.09 14.08
C ILE A 440 -4.93 -41.16 14.93
N MET A 441 -5.66 -42.14 15.48
CA MET A 441 -5.10 -43.25 16.26
C MET A 441 -4.11 -44.05 15.42
N LYS A 442 -4.47 -44.44 14.21
CA LYS A 442 -3.60 -45.17 13.29
C LYS A 442 -2.30 -44.40 12.97
N ALA A 443 -2.37 -43.11 12.80
CA ALA A 443 -1.19 -42.27 12.55
C ALA A 443 -0.30 -42.12 13.80
N LEU A 444 -0.87 -42.05 15.00
CA LEU A 444 -0.14 -42.00 16.27
C LEU A 444 0.56 -43.32 16.54
N GLU A 445 -0.09 -44.47 16.34
CA GLU A 445 0.50 -45.80 16.48
C GLU A 445 1.63 -46.02 15.48
N ALA A 446 1.46 -45.67 14.23
CA ALA A 446 2.50 -45.76 13.18
C ALA A 446 3.73 -44.91 13.49
N THR A 447 3.56 -43.79 14.19
CA THR A 447 4.66 -42.89 14.57
C THR A 447 5.14 -43.06 16.01
N ARG A 448 4.74 -44.13 16.66
CA ARG A 448 5.09 -44.42 18.08
C ARG A 448 4.77 -43.24 19.01
N TRP A 449 3.57 -42.65 18.85
CA TRP A 449 3.06 -41.54 19.62
C TRP A 449 3.85 -40.21 19.45
N ASN A 450 4.63 -40.09 18.37
CA ASN A 450 5.30 -38.85 18.03
C ASN A 450 4.29 -37.91 17.33
N ARG A 451 3.71 -36.96 18.09
CA ARG A 451 2.66 -36.03 17.65
C ARG A 451 3.10 -35.15 16.47
N THR A 452 4.39 -34.82 16.37
CA THR A 452 4.92 -34.02 15.24
C THR A 452 4.98 -34.84 13.95
N ALA A 453 5.40 -36.10 14.04
CA ALA A 453 5.44 -37.00 12.90
C ALA A 453 4.04 -37.43 12.45
N ALA A 454 3.12 -37.70 13.39
CA ALA A 454 1.72 -37.98 13.10
C ALA A 454 0.99 -36.82 12.41
N ALA A 455 1.22 -35.58 12.84
CA ALA A 455 0.67 -34.38 12.19
C ALA A 455 1.12 -34.28 10.72
N LYS A 456 2.42 -34.51 10.47
CA LYS A 456 2.98 -34.49 9.11
C LYS A 456 2.39 -35.59 8.22
N GLN A 457 2.18 -36.79 8.76
CA GLN A 457 1.59 -37.94 8.06
C GLN A 457 0.11 -37.71 7.68
N LEU A 458 -0.62 -36.97 8.53
CA LEU A 458 -2.03 -36.60 8.31
C LEU A 458 -2.21 -35.29 7.49
N GLY A 459 -1.12 -34.64 7.07
CA GLY A 459 -1.17 -33.34 6.37
C GLY A 459 -1.66 -32.20 7.25
N LEU A 460 -1.54 -32.33 8.59
CA LEU A 460 -2.01 -31.34 9.56
C LEU A 460 -0.84 -30.61 10.21
N THR A 461 -1.09 -29.40 10.70
CA THR A 461 -0.15 -28.71 11.59
C THR A 461 -0.22 -29.31 13.00
N LEU A 462 0.88 -29.24 13.77
CA LEU A 462 0.92 -29.73 15.15
C LEU A 462 -0.17 -29.10 16.03
N ARG A 463 -0.51 -27.84 15.79
CA ARG A 463 -1.59 -27.11 16.50
C ARG A 463 -2.97 -27.67 16.18
N GLN A 464 -3.23 -27.97 14.91
CA GLN A 464 -4.49 -28.59 14.47
C GLN A 464 -4.65 -30.01 15.01
N LEU A 465 -3.57 -30.81 15.02
CA LEU A 465 -3.61 -32.14 15.60
C LEU A 465 -3.90 -32.09 17.12
N ARG A 466 -3.28 -31.18 17.87
CA ARG A 466 -3.55 -31.03 19.31
C ARG A 466 -4.99 -30.67 19.60
N TYR A 467 -5.55 -29.71 18.86
CA TYR A 467 -6.97 -29.30 18.99
C TYR A 467 -7.92 -30.48 18.73
N ARG A 468 -7.64 -31.31 17.70
CA ARG A 468 -8.48 -32.47 17.38
C ARG A 468 -8.34 -33.60 18.41
N LEU A 469 -7.15 -33.83 18.95
CA LEU A 469 -6.92 -34.78 20.05
C LEU A 469 -7.74 -34.37 21.28
N GLU A 470 -7.69 -33.10 21.67
CA GLU A 470 -8.45 -32.56 22.80
C GLU A 470 -9.97 -32.71 22.57
N LYS A 471 -10.47 -32.36 21.37
CA LYS A 471 -11.88 -32.46 20.99
C LYS A 471 -12.39 -33.90 20.98
N LEU A 472 -11.56 -34.87 20.60
CA LEU A 472 -11.91 -36.30 20.52
C LEU A 472 -11.57 -37.08 21.81
N GLY A 473 -11.05 -36.44 22.85
CA GLY A 473 -10.70 -37.06 24.13
C GLY A 473 -9.62 -38.12 24.01
N ILE A 474 -8.63 -37.89 23.15
CA ILE A 474 -7.48 -38.79 22.96
C ILE A 474 -6.28 -38.15 23.68
N GLU A 475 -5.80 -38.74 24.77
CA GLU A 475 -4.63 -38.29 25.56
C GLU A 475 -3.29 -38.61 24.89
#